data_6844c08b1fd98b198800180cb04c9724
#
_entry.id   6844c08b1fd98b198800180cb04c9724
#
_cell.length_a   1.000
_cell.length_b   1.000
_cell.length_c   1.000
_cell.angle_alpha   90.00
_cell.angle_beta   90.00
_cell.angle_gamma   90.00
#
_symmetry.space_group_name_H-M   'P 1'
#
loop_
_entity.id
_entity.type
_entity.pdbx_description
1 polymer ?
#
loop_
_entity_poly.entity_id
_entity_poly.type
_entity_poly.pdbx_seq_one_letter_code
_entity_poly.pdbx_strand_id
1 'polypeptide(L)'
;RDRSPSRGLGDVYKRQYYLLMTLSRNCGKMLWILFLFLFFGAFQIVLLYLFGQSIIAVDMFLNLVTTNSSEAMELLGNLTPAIVVVVILYIPALVLATISIVRKRMLSAAFIRRERKRAFVVFGVSLLSLAGAYVQDPGYELKSDLYPLNVCYNVGLAFQRTALTQNYHHTSKDFTFHAQATHPEEKQEVYVMVVGETSRALNWQLYGYERETNPLLVQQSGLVAFPKVLTESNTTHKSVPMLLSDVTACSYDSIYHRKGIITAFKEAGFRTAFFSNQRFNHSFIDFFGREADTFDFIKEDSLDFSYNPSDNELLKLVEQELAKGAKKQFIVLHTYGSHFNYRERYPSGDAFFTPDYPVEAERKFRDNLVNAYDNSVRYTDSLLARLIGMLENQGTDAALIYTSDHGEDIFDDPRHLFLHASPVPSYYQLHIPFLIWMSDSYREAYPEHWEAVTANKEKNISSSSSFFPTMLDLGGIKTPYRDDSQSVATPLYKMRPRVYLNDHNEPRPLDDLGMKKQDFHMLEKQEINT
;
A
#
# COMPACT_ATOMS: atom_id res chain seq x y z
N ARG A 1 9.49 30.85 1.26
CA ARG A 1 9.53 31.02 -0.20
C ARG A 1 9.70 29.63 -0.82
N ASP A 2 8.59 28.89 -0.92
CA ASP A 2 8.54 27.60 -1.60
C ASP A 2 8.64 27.84 -3.12
N ARG A 3 9.82 27.73 -3.66
CA ARG A 3 10.00 27.49 -5.09
C ARG A 3 10.17 26.00 -5.27
N SER A 4 9.05 25.28 -5.50
CA SER A 4 9.13 23.87 -5.86
C SER A 4 9.93 23.73 -7.17
N PRO A 5 10.90 22.82 -7.25
CA PRO A 5 11.68 22.53 -8.47
C PRO A 5 10.82 22.16 -9.69
N SER A 6 9.58 21.71 -9.45
CA SER A 6 8.63 21.25 -10.46
C SER A 6 8.25 22.27 -11.54
N ARG A 7 8.30 23.58 -11.27
CA ARG A 7 7.98 24.61 -12.30
C ARG A 7 9.06 24.77 -13.37
N GLY A 8 10.34 24.59 -13.03
CA GLY A 8 11.44 24.67 -14.00
C GLY A 8 11.55 23.44 -14.90
N LEU A 9 11.26 22.26 -14.36
CA LEU A 9 11.33 20.98 -15.07
C LEU A 9 10.27 20.83 -16.16
N GLY A 10 9.03 21.26 -15.93
CA GLY A 10 7.98 21.20 -16.95
C GLY A 10 8.31 21.94 -18.27
N ASP A 11 9.14 22.98 -18.20
CA ASP A 11 9.60 23.71 -19.39
C ASP A 11 10.77 23.01 -20.12
N VAL A 12 11.59 22.25 -19.40
CA VAL A 12 12.68 21.44 -19.99
C VAL A 12 12.10 20.31 -20.86
N TYR A 13 11.05 19.64 -20.42
CA TYR A 13 10.41 18.54 -21.16
C TYR A 13 9.80 18.99 -22.50
N LYS A 14 9.07 20.10 -22.53
CA LYS A 14 8.48 20.65 -23.75
C LYS A 14 9.54 20.95 -24.82
N ARG A 15 10.72 21.34 -24.39
CA ARG A 15 11.84 21.75 -25.27
C ARG A 15 12.53 20.54 -25.91
N GLN A 16 12.62 19.40 -25.25
CA GLN A 16 13.16 18.16 -25.80
C GLN A 16 12.28 17.62 -26.93
N TYR A 17 10.96 17.59 -26.74
CA TYR A 17 10.01 17.18 -27.79
C TYR A 17 10.10 18.08 -29.02
N TYR A 18 10.34 19.38 -28.81
CA TYR A 18 10.50 20.31 -29.94
C TYR A 18 11.66 19.92 -30.83
N LEU A 19 12.82 19.54 -30.30
CA LEU A 19 13.96 19.04 -31.06
C LEU A 19 13.60 17.75 -31.81
N LEU A 20 13.03 16.78 -31.12
CA LEU A 20 12.62 15.49 -31.69
C LEU A 20 11.63 15.67 -32.85
N MET A 21 10.65 16.56 -32.70
CA MET A 21 9.69 16.87 -33.78
C MET A 21 10.35 17.43 -35.06
N THR A 22 11.54 17.99 -34.96
CA THR A 22 12.29 18.51 -36.15
C THR A 22 13.11 17.45 -36.89
N LEU A 23 13.18 16.20 -36.39
CA LEU A 23 13.94 15.11 -37.01
C LEU A 23 13.32 14.62 -38.31
N SER A 24 12.01 14.80 -38.51
CA SER A 24 11.31 14.45 -39.73
C SER A 24 10.56 15.64 -40.32
N ARG A 25 10.46 15.67 -41.65
CA ARG A 25 9.58 16.61 -42.35
C ARG A 25 8.10 16.24 -42.27
N ASN A 26 7.79 15.02 -41.92
CA ASN A 26 6.43 14.55 -41.69
C ASN A 26 6.13 14.53 -40.17
N CYS A 27 5.41 15.54 -39.70
CA CYS A 27 5.04 15.66 -38.29
C CYS A 27 4.19 14.49 -37.79
N GLY A 28 3.36 13.88 -38.64
CA GLY A 28 2.54 12.74 -38.27
C GLY A 28 3.37 11.52 -37.90
N LYS A 29 4.49 11.26 -38.61
CA LYS A 29 5.43 10.20 -38.25
C LYS A 29 6.03 10.44 -36.87
N MET A 30 6.46 11.68 -36.62
CA MET A 30 7.06 12.01 -35.32
C MET A 30 6.04 11.91 -34.19
N LEU A 31 4.79 12.32 -34.41
CA LEU A 31 3.74 12.20 -33.40
C LEU A 31 3.49 10.73 -33.03
N TRP A 32 3.44 9.82 -34.01
CA TRP A 32 3.28 8.40 -33.74
C TRP A 32 4.50 7.77 -33.05
N ILE A 33 5.72 8.15 -33.44
CA ILE A 33 6.96 7.67 -32.81
C ILE A 33 7.02 8.13 -31.34
N LEU A 34 6.59 9.36 -31.06
CA LEU A 34 6.64 9.94 -29.72
C LEU A 34 5.35 9.73 -28.92
N PHE A 35 4.34 9.07 -29.49
CA PHE A 35 3.01 8.97 -28.91
C PHE A 35 3.05 8.41 -27.48
N LEU A 36 3.80 7.35 -27.25
CA LEU A 36 3.89 6.71 -25.92
C LEU A 36 4.44 7.69 -24.88
N PHE A 37 5.49 8.43 -25.21
CA PHE A 37 6.04 9.45 -24.30
C PHE A 37 5.07 10.62 -24.08
N LEU A 38 4.38 11.07 -25.13
CA LEU A 38 3.38 12.12 -25.01
C LEU A 38 2.21 11.66 -24.11
N PHE A 39 1.79 10.41 -24.24
CA PHE A 39 0.76 9.80 -23.42
C PHE A 39 1.20 9.74 -21.94
N PHE A 40 2.41 9.26 -21.65
CA PHE A 40 2.92 9.26 -20.27
C PHE A 40 3.10 10.68 -19.72
N GLY A 41 3.46 11.65 -20.57
CA GLY A 41 3.49 13.06 -20.16
C GLY A 41 2.12 13.60 -19.76
N ALA A 42 1.03 13.20 -20.45
CA ALA A 42 -0.33 13.53 -20.04
C ALA A 42 -0.73 12.79 -18.76
N PHE A 43 -0.34 11.53 -18.62
CA PHE A 43 -0.58 10.74 -17.43
C PHE A 43 0.05 11.37 -16.18
N GLN A 44 1.28 11.91 -16.28
CA GLN A 44 1.91 12.66 -15.20
C GLN A 44 1.08 13.87 -14.74
N ILE A 45 0.34 14.53 -15.64
CA ILE A 45 -0.54 15.64 -15.26
C ILE A 45 -1.73 15.14 -14.43
N VAL A 46 -2.28 13.98 -14.78
CA VAL A 46 -3.35 13.35 -14.01
C VAL A 46 -2.84 12.96 -12.61
N LEU A 47 -1.66 12.38 -12.52
CA LEU A 47 -1.04 12.03 -11.25
C LEU A 47 -0.73 13.26 -10.39
N LEU A 48 -0.28 14.34 -11.01
CA LEU A 48 -0.08 15.61 -10.31
C LEU A 48 -1.38 16.14 -9.70
N TYR A 49 -2.49 15.94 -10.40
CA TYR A 49 -3.81 16.34 -9.90
C TYR A 49 -4.25 15.46 -8.71
N LEU A 50 -4.06 14.14 -8.79
CA LEU A 50 -4.49 13.19 -7.75
C LEU A 50 -3.57 13.20 -6.52
N PHE A 51 -2.28 13.20 -6.73
CA PHE A 51 -1.27 13.01 -5.67
C PHE A 51 -0.44 14.26 -5.36
N GLY A 52 -0.71 15.38 -6.02
CA GLY A 52 0.10 16.59 -5.87
C GLY A 52 1.54 16.46 -6.39
N GLN A 53 1.87 15.36 -7.08
CA GLN A 53 3.20 15.05 -7.62
C GLN A 53 3.09 14.49 -9.04
N SER A 54 4.06 14.80 -9.90
CA SER A 54 4.07 14.42 -11.31
C SER A 54 5.03 13.26 -11.63
N ILE A 55 5.44 12.48 -10.64
CA ILE A 55 6.35 11.36 -10.83
C ILE A 55 5.52 10.10 -11.09
N ILE A 56 5.80 9.40 -12.20
CA ILE A 56 5.23 8.09 -12.46
C ILE A 56 6.08 7.06 -11.73
N ALA A 57 5.57 6.56 -10.61
CA ALA A 57 6.23 5.59 -9.76
C ALA A 57 6.33 4.20 -10.43
N VAL A 58 7.32 3.39 -10.01
CA VAL A 58 7.43 1.97 -10.43
C VAL A 58 6.18 1.21 -10.01
N ASP A 59 5.71 1.48 -8.80
CA ASP A 59 4.54 0.83 -8.20
C ASP A 59 3.26 1.09 -9.00
N MET A 60 3.13 2.22 -9.70
CA MET A 60 2.01 2.46 -10.61
C MET A 60 2.01 1.52 -11.82
N PHE A 61 3.19 1.15 -12.34
CA PHE A 61 3.29 0.14 -13.40
C PHE A 61 3.05 -1.27 -12.86
N LEU A 62 3.51 -1.56 -11.65
CA LEU A 62 3.22 -2.83 -10.98
C LEU A 62 1.72 -2.96 -10.69
N ASN A 63 1.09 -1.91 -10.18
CA ASN A 63 -0.36 -1.87 -9.97
C ASN A 63 -1.13 -2.13 -11.26
N LEU A 64 -0.68 -1.62 -12.40
CA LEU A 64 -1.33 -1.90 -13.69
C LEU A 64 -1.34 -3.41 -14.03
N VAL A 65 -0.35 -4.16 -13.56
CA VAL A 65 -0.24 -5.62 -13.76
C VAL A 65 -0.96 -6.42 -12.67
N THR A 66 -0.99 -5.90 -11.43
CA THR A 66 -1.56 -6.56 -10.25
C THR A 66 -2.98 -6.12 -9.92
N THR A 67 -3.43 -4.94 -10.42
CA THR A 67 -4.80 -4.44 -10.21
C THR A 67 -5.79 -5.34 -10.93
N ASN A 68 -6.80 -5.78 -10.22
CA ASN A 68 -7.89 -6.53 -10.81
C ASN A 68 -8.90 -5.60 -11.52
N SER A 69 -9.75 -6.19 -12.38
CA SER A 69 -10.71 -5.43 -13.18
C SER A 69 -11.73 -4.66 -12.34
N SER A 70 -12.05 -5.14 -11.14
CA SER A 70 -12.99 -4.49 -10.21
C SER A 70 -12.42 -3.17 -9.70
N GLU A 71 -11.22 -3.20 -9.14
CA GLU A 71 -10.50 -1.99 -8.65
C GLU A 71 -10.24 -0.99 -9.78
N ALA A 72 -9.84 -1.49 -10.96
CA ALA A 72 -9.64 -0.64 -12.13
C ALA A 72 -10.93 0.10 -12.53
N MET A 73 -12.08 -0.56 -12.49
CA MET A 73 -13.38 0.06 -12.81
C MET A 73 -13.82 1.08 -11.76
N GLU A 74 -13.61 0.81 -10.47
CA GLU A 74 -13.88 1.75 -9.38
C GLU A 74 -13.06 3.04 -9.56
N LEU A 75 -11.78 2.93 -9.88
CA LEU A 75 -10.91 4.09 -10.12
C LEU A 75 -11.28 4.84 -11.40
N LEU A 76 -11.48 4.11 -12.52
CA LEU A 76 -11.79 4.70 -13.83
C LEU A 76 -13.12 5.45 -13.82
N GLY A 77 -14.10 4.99 -13.05
CA GLY A 77 -15.38 5.69 -12.86
C GLY A 77 -15.21 7.12 -12.39
N ASN A 78 -14.27 7.33 -11.45
CA ASN A 78 -13.94 8.65 -10.89
C ASN A 78 -13.05 9.51 -11.82
N LEU A 79 -12.32 8.89 -12.74
CA LEU A 79 -11.43 9.58 -13.69
C LEU A 79 -12.12 9.91 -15.03
N THR A 80 -13.40 9.63 -15.20
CA THR A 80 -14.14 9.84 -16.45
C THR A 80 -13.92 11.22 -17.07
N PRO A 81 -13.97 12.36 -16.33
CA PRO A 81 -13.72 13.68 -16.93
C PRO A 81 -12.30 13.82 -17.51
N ALA A 82 -11.29 13.30 -16.80
CA ALA A 82 -9.91 13.34 -17.27
C ALA A 82 -9.70 12.47 -18.51
N ILE A 83 -10.31 11.29 -18.54
CA ILE A 83 -10.29 10.38 -19.70
C ILE A 83 -10.91 11.05 -20.91
N VAL A 84 -12.06 11.70 -20.76
CA VAL A 84 -12.75 12.44 -21.85
C VAL A 84 -11.83 13.53 -22.41
N VAL A 85 -11.18 14.31 -21.58
CA VAL A 85 -10.22 15.34 -22.02
C VAL A 85 -9.06 14.72 -22.80
N VAL A 86 -8.47 13.63 -22.32
CA VAL A 86 -7.39 12.91 -23.01
C VAL A 86 -7.88 12.39 -24.38
N VAL A 87 -9.04 11.77 -24.44
CA VAL A 87 -9.64 11.28 -25.70
C VAL A 87 -9.84 12.41 -26.70
N ILE A 88 -10.43 13.54 -26.28
CA ILE A 88 -10.68 14.72 -27.14
C ILE A 88 -9.37 15.32 -27.66
N LEU A 89 -8.30 15.32 -26.88
CA LEU A 89 -7.02 15.88 -27.31
C LEU A 89 -6.22 14.91 -28.20
N TYR A 90 -6.13 13.65 -27.82
CA TYR A 90 -5.22 12.70 -28.47
C TYR A 90 -5.82 12.05 -29.71
N ILE A 91 -7.09 11.67 -29.72
CA ILE A 91 -7.69 10.98 -30.86
C ILE A 91 -7.67 11.86 -32.12
N PRO A 92 -8.13 13.13 -32.09
CA PRO A 92 -8.03 14.01 -33.28
C PRO A 92 -6.60 14.24 -33.73
N ALA A 93 -5.65 14.40 -32.78
CA ALA A 93 -4.24 14.57 -33.10
C ALA A 93 -3.66 13.35 -33.83
N LEU A 94 -3.96 12.13 -33.38
CA LEU A 94 -3.54 10.88 -34.02
C LEU A 94 -4.20 10.66 -35.39
N VAL A 95 -5.48 11.01 -35.54
CA VAL A 95 -6.19 10.98 -36.83
C VAL A 95 -5.51 11.93 -37.83
N LEU A 96 -5.23 13.17 -37.43
CA LEU A 96 -4.53 14.16 -38.27
C LEU A 96 -3.11 13.68 -38.60
N ALA A 97 -2.39 13.07 -37.66
CA ALA A 97 -1.08 12.47 -37.87
C ALA A 97 -1.14 11.37 -38.91
N THR A 98 -2.11 10.47 -38.82
CA THR A 98 -2.32 9.39 -39.80
C THR A 98 -2.67 9.92 -41.17
N ILE A 99 -3.56 10.92 -41.28
CA ILE A 99 -3.90 11.59 -42.53
C ILE A 99 -2.62 12.25 -43.15
N SER A 100 -1.78 12.87 -42.32
CA SER A 100 -0.52 13.47 -42.76
C SER A 100 0.45 12.44 -43.32
N ILE A 101 0.51 11.25 -42.76
CA ILE A 101 1.35 10.14 -43.24
C ILE A 101 0.79 9.60 -44.56
N VAL A 102 -0.48 9.24 -44.61
CA VAL A 102 -1.13 8.66 -45.77
C VAL A 102 -1.08 9.61 -46.99
N ARG A 103 -1.37 10.90 -46.76
CA ARG A 103 -1.32 11.93 -47.79
C ARG A 103 0.11 12.44 -48.08
N LYS A 104 1.14 11.85 -47.48
CA LYS A 104 2.55 12.23 -47.63
C LYS A 104 2.80 13.73 -47.46
N ARG A 105 2.04 14.39 -46.56
CA ARG A 105 2.20 15.82 -46.28
C ARG A 105 3.52 16.06 -45.57
N MET A 106 4.34 16.96 -46.17
CA MET A 106 5.67 17.29 -45.62
C MET A 106 5.81 18.79 -45.45
N LEU A 107 6.42 19.19 -44.34
CA LEU A 107 6.85 20.56 -44.11
C LEU A 107 8.00 20.92 -45.06
N SER A 108 8.14 22.23 -45.40
CA SER A 108 9.22 22.65 -46.24
C SER A 108 10.58 22.39 -45.58
N ALA A 109 11.59 22.05 -46.39
CA ALA A 109 12.94 21.80 -45.89
C ALA A 109 13.55 23.05 -45.22
N ALA A 110 13.23 24.23 -45.74
CA ALA A 110 13.70 25.51 -45.19
C ALA A 110 13.09 25.75 -43.77
N PHE A 111 11.79 25.47 -43.60
CA PHE A 111 11.12 25.58 -42.31
C PHE A 111 11.77 24.64 -41.28
N ILE A 112 11.90 23.35 -41.59
CA ILE A 112 12.49 22.37 -40.68
C ILE A 112 13.94 22.73 -40.32
N ARG A 113 14.74 23.20 -41.28
CA ARG A 113 16.12 23.61 -41.00
C ARG A 113 16.18 24.80 -40.02
N ARG A 114 15.27 25.77 -40.18
CA ARG A 114 15.17 26.92 -39.29
C ARG A 114 14.73 26.49 -37.87
N GLU A 115 13.69 25.68 -37.79
CA GLU A 115 13.16 25.23 -36.50
C GLU A 115 14.14 24.30 -35.79
N ARG A 116 14.89 23.47 -36.52
CA ARG A 116 15.95 22.64 -35.94
C ARG A 116 17.06 23.47 -35.30
N LYS A 117 17.49 24.55 -35.95
CA LYS A 117 18.46 25.48 -35.35
C LYS A 117 17.94 26.08 -34.03
N ARG A 118 16.68 26.53 -34.04
CA ARG A 118 16.03 27.05 -32.82
C ARG A 118 15.96 25.98 -31.74
N ALA A 119 15.55 24.76 -32.11
CA ALA A 119 15.45 23.64 -31.19
C ALA A 119 16.80 23.25 -30.57
N PHE A 120 17.91 23.33 -31.33
CA PHE A 120 19.25 23.10 -30.78
C PHE A 120 19.65 24.15 -29.74
N VAL A 121 19.33 25.43 -29.98
CA VAL A 121 19.59 26.50 -29.01
C VAL A 121 18.80 26.24 -27.72
N VAL A 122 17.52 25.94 -27.87
CA VAL A 122 16.61 25.64 -26.74
C VAL A 122 17.08 24.40 -25.99
N PHE A 123 17.54 23.36 -26.70
CA PHE A 123 18.10 22.15 -26.09
C PHE A 123 19.39 22.43 -25.31
N GLY A 124 20.29 23.27 -25.87
CA GLY A 124 21.51 23.71 -25.17
C GLY A 124 21.20 24.46 -23.87
N VAL A 125 20.21 25.36 -23.88
CA VAL A 125 19.73 26.02 -22.66
C VAL A 125 19.17 25.00 -21.65
N SER A 126 18.46 23.96 -22.12
CA SER A 126 17.94 22.91 -21.26
C SER A 126 19.04 22.08 -20.60
N LEU A 127 20.12 21.77 -21.34
CA LEU A 127 21.30 21.07 -20.77
C LEU A 127 22.01 21.92 -19.70
N LEU A 128 22.12 23.23 -19.90
CA LEU A 128 22.67 24.13 -18.88
C LEU A 128 21.78 24.19 -17.64
N SER A 129 20.46 24.21 -17.83
CA SER A 129 19.51 24.15 -16.70
C SER A 129 19.60 22.83 -15.93
N LEU A 130 19.79 21.72 -16.63
CA LEU A 130 20.00 20.41 -16.04
C LEU A 130 21.30 20.35 -15.24
N ALA A 131 22.39 20.87 -15.79
CA ALA A 131 23.66 20.97 -15.08
C ALA A 131 23.54 21.84 -13.82
N GLY A 132 22.78 22.94 -13.91
CA GLY A 132 22.46 23.79 -12.76
C GLY A 132 21.65 23.06 -11.68
N ALA A 133 20.66 22.26 -12.07
CA ALA A 133 19.88 21.45 -11.13
C ALA A 133 20.76 20.43 -10.40
N TYR A 134 21.63 19.73 -11.12
CA TYR A 134 22.57 18.77 -10.56
C TYR A 134 23.56 19.38 -9.55
N VAL A 135 23.96 20.64 -9.79
CA VAL A 135 24.85 21.35 -8.85
C VAL A 135 24.08 21.84 -7.61
N GLN A 136 22.80 22.19 -7.76
CA GLN A 136 21.97 22.71 -6.66
C GLN A 136 21.40 21.61 -5.75
N ASP A 137 21.18 20.41 -6.30
CA ASP A 137 20.63 19.26 -5.61
C ASP A 137 21.56 18.04 -5.82
N PRO A 138 22.45 17.75 -4.88
CA PRO A 138 23.34 16.59 -4.94
C PRO A 138 22.60 15.24 -4.99
N GLY A 139 21.33 15.20 -4.56
CA GLY A 139 20.46 14.02 -4.63
C GLY A 139 19.77 13.83 -5.99
N TYR A 140 19.92 14.77 -6.93
CA TYR A 140 19.29 14.68 -8.25
C TYR A 140 19.85 13.53 -9.08
N GLU A 141 18.98 12.57 -9.42
CA GLU A 141 19.32 11.40 -10.22
C GLU A 141 18.59 11.42 -11.58
N LEU A 142 19.33 11.39 -12.68
CA LEU A 142 18.76 11.42 -14.04
C LEU A 142 17.75 10.28 -14.28
N LYS A 143 18.00 9.10 -13.69
CA LYS A 143 17.14 7.92 -13.85
C LYS A 143 15.80 8.07 -13.14
N SER A 144 15.74 8.84 -12.04
CA SER A 144 14.55 9.01 -11.20
C SER A 144 13.81 10.31 -11.47
N ASP A 145 14.56 11.40 -11.75
CA ASP A 145 14.00 12.76 -11.78
C ASP A 145 13.81 13.33 -13.17
N LEU A 146 14.50 12.79 -14.20
CA LEU A 146 14.43 13.33 -15.55
C LEU A 146 13.45 12.57 -16.43
N TYR A 147 12.34 13.21 -16.81
CA TYR A 147 11.45 12.70 -17.85
C TYR A 147 12.08 12.83 -19.25
N PRO A 148 12.00 11.83 -20.17
CA PRO A 148 11.30 10.55 -20.02
C PRO A 148 12.19 9.39 -19.51
N LEU A 149 13.41 9.65 -19.04
CA LEU A 149 14.33 8.61 -18.58
C LEU A 149 13.76 7.85 -17.37
N ASN A 150 13.14 8.58 -16.42
CA ASN A 150 12.49 7.99 -15.27
C ASN A 150 11.39 6.99 -15.68
N VAL A 151 10.56 7.33 -16.66
CA VAL A 151 9.51 6.42 -17.15
C VAL A 151 10.13 5.16 -17.77
N CYS A 152 11.14 5.31 -18.62
CA CYS A 152 11.83 4.17 -19.25
C CYS A 152 12.49 3.27 -18.18
N TYR A 153 13.13 3.88 -17.20
CA TYR A 153 13.77 3.16 -16.09
C TYR A 153 12.74 2.43 -15.24
N ASN A 154 11.65 3.10 -14.84
CA ASN A 154 10.60 2.52 -14.01
C ASN A 154 9.84 1.39 -14.71
N VAL A 155 9.57 1.52 -16.02
CA VAL A 155 9.04 0.42 -16.83
C VAL A 155 10.00 -0.79 -16.83
N GLY A 156 11.29 -0.54 -17.03
CA GLY A 156 12.31 -1.60 -16.98
C GLY A 156 12.34 -2.31 -15.62
N LEU A 157 12.29 -1.56 -14.52
CA LEU A 157 12.22 -2.11 -13.16
C LEU A 157 10.92 -2.91 -12.93
N ALA A 158 9.77 -2.42 -13.41
CA ALA A 158 8.51 -3.14 -13.28
C ALA A 158 8.57 -4.49 -13.99
N PHE A 159 9.11 -4.56 -15.21
CA PHE A 159 9.32 -5.83 -15.92
C PHE A 159 10.28 -6.76 -15.17
N GLN A 160 11.39 -6.23 -14.65
CA GLN A 160 12.34 -7.02 -13.87
C GLN A 160 11.69 -7.62 -12.61
N ARG A 161 10.96 -6.80 -11.84
CA ARG A 161 10.25 -7.24 -10.64
C ARG A 161 9.18 -8.26 -10.94
N THR A 162 8.39 -8.06 -12.01
CA THR A 162 7.39 -9.03 -12.46
C THR A 162 8.05 -10.37 -12.80
N ALA A 163 9.16 -10.37 -13.51
CA ALA A 163 9.90 -11.60 -13.83
C ALA A 163 10.44 -12.31 -12.59
N LEU A 164 10.96 -11.57 -11.60
CA LEU A 164 11.39 -12.12 -10.32
C LEU A 164 10.21 -12.73 -9.54
N THR A 165 9.07 -12.03 -9.50
CA THR A 165 7.85 -12.52 -8.84
C THR A 165 7.32 -13.80 -9.51
N GLN A 166 7.31 -13.86 -10.84
CA GLN A 166 6.90 -15.07 -11.57
C GLN A 166 7.82 -16.26 -11.29
N ASN A 167 9.10 -16.02 -11.00
CA ASN A 167 10.07 -17.08 -10.67
C ASN A 167 10.04 -17.49 -9.19
N TYR A 168 9.22 -16.86 -8.36
CA TYR A 168 9.17 -17.05 -6.90
C TYR A 168 9.06 -18.52 -6.47
N HIS A 169 8.21 -19.31 -7.12
CA HIS A 169 8.03 -20.73 -6.77
C HIS A 169 9.31 -21.58 -6.92
N HIS A 170 10.24 -21.16 -7.77
CA HIS A 170 11.54 -21.80 -7.91
C HIS A 170 12.54 -21.30 -6.88
N THR A 171 12.56 -20.00 -6.63
CA THR A 171 13.54 -19.35 -5.76
C THR A 171 13.27 -19.55 -4.27
N SER A 172 12.01 -19.74 -3.87
CA SER A 172 11.58 -19.99 -2.48
C SER A 172 11.43 -21.47 -2.12
N LYS A 173 11.59 -22.38 -3.11
CA LYS A 173 11.24 -23.80 -2.98
C LYS A 173 11.88 -24.47 -1.75
N ASP A 174 13.17 -24.25 -1.55
CA ASP A 174 13.96 -24.91 -0.51
C ASP A 174 14.05 -24.11 0.78
N PHE A 175 13.33 -22.97 0.87
CA PHE A 175 13.32 -22.15 2.08
C PHE A 175 12.51 -22.83 3.19
N THR A 176 13.08 -22.84 4.40
CA THR A 176 12.43 -23.27 5.63
C THR A 176 12.76 -22.29 6.76
N PHE A 177 11.82 -22.04 7.64
CA PHE A 177 12.03 -21.24 8.84
C PHE A 177 12.77 -22.02 9.94
N HIS A 178 12.87 -23.35 9.85
CA HIS A 178 13.31 -24.21 10.94
C HIS A 178 12.54 -23.92 12.23
N ALA A 179 11.25 -23.66 12.10
CA ALA A 179 10.40 -23.21 13.18
C ALA A 179 10.04 -24.37 14.13
N GLN A 180 10.05 -24.08 15.43
CA GLN A 180 9.74 -25.03 16.48
C GLN A 180 8.79 -24.41 17.50
N ALA A 181 7.72 -25.12 17.87
CA ALA A 181 6.85 -24.72 18.96
C ALA A 181 7.55 -24.89 20.32
N THR A 182 7.36 -23.90 21.20
CA THR A 182 7.85 -23.94 22.61
C THR A 182 6.72 -24.19 23.60
N HIS A 183 5.48 -23.92 23.20
CA HIS A 183 4.31 -24.23 24.03
C HIS A 183 4.01 -25.73 24.02
N PRO A 184 3.49 -26.30 25.13
CA PRO A 184 3.22 -27.73 25.23
C PRO A 184 2.32 -28.26 24.11
N GLU A 185 2.57 -29.45 23.61
CA GLU A 185 1.80 -30.06 22.50
C GLU A 185 0.32 -30.31 22.89
N GLU A 186 0.05 -30.54 24.18
CA GLU A 186 -1.29 -30.84 24.67
C GLU A 186 -2.19 -29.61 24.77
N LYS A 187 -1.64 -28.41 24.74
CA LYS A 187 -2.41 -27.17 24.82
C LYS A 187 -3.28 -26.96 23.59
N GLN A 188 -4.49 -26.48 23.85
CA GLN A 188 -5.37 -25.96 22.81
C GLN A 188 -5.13 -24.48 22.67
N GLU A 189 -4.71 -24.06 21.47
CA GLU A 189 -4.28 -22.68 21.19
C GLU A 189 -4.83 -22.22 19.84
N VAL A 190 -5.33 -20.99 19.80
CA VAL A 190 -5.79 -20.35 18.57
C VAL A 190 -5.17 -18.98 18.42
N TYR A 191 -4.45 -18.76 17.35
CA TYR A 191 -3.85 -17.48 17.02
C TYR A 191 -4.46 -16.92 15.75
N VAL A 192 -4.82 -15.65 15.76
CA VAL A 192 -5.41 -14.97 14.61
C VAL A 192 -4.60 -13.73 14.26
N MET A 193 -4.21 -13.63 13.01
CA MET A 193 -3.52 -12.49 12.42
C MET A 193 -4.45 -11.80 11.43
N VAL A 194 -4.82 -10.56 11.68
CA VAL A 194 -5.71 -9.80 10.81
C VAL A 194 -4.93 -8.67 10.14
N VAL A 195 -4.84 -8.74 8.82
CA VAL A 195 -4.27 -7.68 7.99
C VAL A 195 -5.42 -6.84 7.45
N GLY A 196 -5.50 -5.60 7.95
CA GLY A 196 -6.43 -4.57 7.51
C GLY A 196 -5.92 -3.87 6.25
N GLU A 197 -6.79 -3.15 5.58
CA GLU A 197 -6.52 -2.44 4.34
C GLU A 197 -6.89 -0.97 4.49
N THR A 198 -5.96 -0.07 4.13
CA THR A 198 -6.20 1.38 3.96
C THR A 198 -6.73 2.09 5.22
N SER A 199 -6.52 1.56 6.43
CA SER A 199 -7.05 2.15 7.67
C SER A 199 -6.00 3.01 8.38
N ARG A 200 -6.31 4.30 8.57
CA ARG A 200 -5.41 5.24 9.26
C ARG A 200 -5.82 5.42 10.73
N ALA A 201 -4.84 5.48 11.62
CA ALA A 201 -5.07 5.60 13.07
C ALA A 201 -5.85 6.86 13.45
N LEU A 202 -5.69 7.95 12.68
CA LEU A 202 -6.34 9.25 12.94
C LEU A 202 -7.87 9.16 13.07
N ASN A 203 -8.52 8.20 12.38
CA ASN A 203 -9.98 8.02 12.41
C ASN A 203 -10.44 6.94 13.40
N TRP A 204 -9.55 6.48 14.30
CA TRP A 204 -9.89 5.49 15.31
C TRP A 204 -10.12 6.13 16.69
N GLN A 205 -11.30 5.92 17.26
CA GLN A 205 -11.65 6.39 18.62
C GLN A 205 -10.65 5.90 19.67
N LEU A 206 -10.11 4.70 19.49
CA LEU A 206 -9.08 4.11 20.36
C LEU A 206 -7.80 4.97 20.45
N TYR A 207 -7.55 5.85 19.49
CA TYR A 207 -6.39 6.76 19.44
C TYR A 207 -6.79 8.22 19.67
N GLY A 208 -7.99 8.47 20.21
CA GLY A 208 -8.44 9.81 20.59
C GLY A 208 -9.21 10.56 19.49
N TYR A 209 -9.68 9.86 18.44
CA TYR A 209 -10.60 10.46 17.48
C TYR A 209 -11.95 10.75 18.18
N GLU A 210 -12.51 11.95 17.92
CA GLU A 210 -13.71 12.41 18.62
C GLU A 210 -15.00 11.66 18.25
N ARG A 211 -15.00 11.00 17.08
CA ARG A 211 -16.18 10.26 16.60
C ARG A 211 -16.14 8.80 17.06
N GLU A 212 -17.32 8.23 17.31
CA GLU A 212 -17.51 6.86 17.78
C GLU A 212 -17.28 5.82 16.67
N THR A 213 -16.05 5.69 16.24
CA THR A 213 -15.65 4.73 15.19
C THR A 213 -15.28 3.35 15.74
N ASN A 214 -14.98 3.24 17.06
CA ASN A 214 -14.63 1.96 17.69
C ASN A 214 -15.44 1.70 18.98
N PRO A 215 -16.80 1.79 18.96
CA PRO A 215 -17.61 1.69 20.18
C PRO A 215 -17.56 0.31 20.87
N LEU A 216 -17.22 -0.74 20.13
CA LEU A 216 -17.13 -2.10 20.67
C LEU A 216 -15.73 -2.39 21.23
N LEU A 217 -14.69 -2.06 20.47
CA LEU A 217 -13.30 -2.33 20.87
C LEU A 217 -12.85 -1.48 22.08
N VAL A 218 -13.38 -0.28 22.29
CA VAL A 218 -13.07 0.53 23.50
C VAL A 218 -13.55 -0.14 24.79
N GLN A 219 -14.51 -1.07 24.70
CA GLN A 219 -15.07 -1.82 25.84
C GLN A 219 -14.42 -3.20 25.98
N GLN A 220 -13.58 -3.62 25.01
CA GLN A 220 -13.03 -4.96 24.96
C GLN A 220 -11.92 -5.16 26.02
N SER A 221 -12.11 -6.09 26.93
CA SER A 221 -11.07 -6.50 27.86
C SER A 221 -9.96 -7.27 27.16
N GLY A 222 -8.74 -7.21 27.70
CA GLY A 222 -7.59 -7.92 27.12
C GLY A 222 -7.07 -7.32 25.80
N LEU A 223 -7.55 -6.14 25.40
CA LEU A 223 -7.12 -5.41 24.20
C LEU A 223 -6.11 -4.31 24.56
N VAL A 224 -5.01 -4.27 23.82
CA VAL A 224 -4.02 -3.19 23.87
C VAL A 224 -3.92 -2.55 22.47
N ALA A 225 -4.11 -1.23 22.41
CA ALA A 225 -3.97 -0.43 21.21
C ALA A 225 -2.67 0.40 21.27
N PHE A 226 -1.86 0.34 20.22
CA PHE A 226 -0.56 1.00 20.13
C PHE A 226 -0.70 2.29 19.32
N PRO A 227 -0.53 3.50 19.93
CA PRO A 227 -0.82 4.75 19.25
C PRO A 227 0.30 5.26 18.32
N LYS A 228 1.52 4.73 18.43
CA LYS A 228 2.71 5.30 17.77
C LYS A 228 3.28 4.35 16.71
N VAL A 229 2.42 3.88 15.79
CA VAL A 229 2.79 2.89 14.78
C VAL A 229 2.78 3.51 13.38
N LEU A 230 3.88 3.35 12.66
CA LEU A 230 3.98 3.71 11.24
C LEU A 230 4.19 2.46 10.38
N THR A 231 3.59 2.45 9.19
CA THR A 231 3.91 1.46 8.16
C THR A 231 5.24 1.78 7.48
N GLU A 232 5.88 0.76 6.94
CA GLU A 232 7.13 0.88 6.19
C GLU A 232 6.89 1.04 4.67
N SER A 233 5.63 1.00 4.21
CA SER A 233 5.23 1.25 2.82
C SER A 233 3.78 1.70 2.75
N ASN A 234 3.43 2.52 1.75
CA ASN A 234 2.08 3.01 1.49
C ASN A 234 1.40 2.28 0.31
N THR A 235 1.86 1.07 -0.01
CA THR A 235 1.30 0.26 -1.10
C THR A 235 1.10 -1.18 -0.64
N THR A 236 -0.10 -1.72 -0.86
CA THR A 236 -0.54 -3.05 -0.41
C THR A 236 0.40 -4.17 -0.87
N HIS A 237 0.84 -4.13 -2.14
CA HIS A 237 1.72 -5.17 -2.71
C HIS A 237 3.13 -5.23 -2.09
N LYS A 238 3.52 -4.24 -1.26
CA LYS A 238 4.76 -4.24 -0.47
C LYS A 238 4.48 -4.44 1.02
N SER A 239 3.54 -3.67 1.58
CA SER A 239 3.26 -3.68 3.02
C SER A 239 2.72 -5.01 3.49
N VAL A 240 1.73 -5.59 2.81
CA VAL A 240 1.15 -6.88 3.22
C VAL A 240 2.17 -8.02 3.17
N PRO A 241 2.97 -8.22 2.12
CA PRO A 241 4.03 -9.22 2.14
C PRO A 241 5.06 -9.04 3.26
N MET A 242 5.42 -7.79 3.61
CA MET A 242 6.30 -7.51 4.75
C MET A 242 5.63 -7.85 6.09
N LEU A 243 4.31 -7.62 6.24
CA LEU A 243 3.58 -8.03 7.44
C LEU A 243 3.51 -9.55 7.59
N LEU A 244 3.41 -10.28 6.46
CA LEU A 244 3.26 -11.73 6.41
C LEU A 244 4.59 -12.51 6.41
N SER A 245 5.75 -11.85 6.49
CA SER A 245 7.07 -12.51 6.42
C SER A 245 8.09 -11.87 7.36
N ASP A 246 9.30 -12.44 7.40
CA ASP A 246 10.46 -11.88 8.11
C ASP A 246 11.11 -10.70 7.37
N VAL A 247 10.54 -10.29 6.24
CA VAL A 247 11.09 -9.25 5.38
C VAL A 247 10.65 -7.87 5.85
N THR A 248 11.60 -6.94 5.94
CA THR A 248 11.38 -5.53 6.31
C THR A 248 11.81 -4.62 5.16
N ALA A 249 11.58 -3.32 5.28
CA ALA A 249 12.08 -2.35 4.31
C ALA A 249 13.59 -2.47 4.07
N CYS A 250 14.37 -2.81 5.11
CA CYS A 250 15.82 -2.97 5.02
C CYS A 250 16.28 -4.27 4.31
N SER A 251 15.39 -5.25 4.18
CA SER A 251 15.72 -6.57 3.62
C SER A 251 14.80 -6.96 2.46
N TYR A 252 14.09 -6.01 1.85
CA TYR A 252 12.99 -6.28 0.93
C TYR A 252 13.36 -7.16 -0.26
N ASP A 253 14.57 -7.06 -0.78
CA ASP A 253 15.02 -7.90 -1.90
C ASP A 253 15.04 -9.40 -1.56
N SER A 254 15.02 -9.76 -0.27
CA SER A 254 14.93 -11.15 0.15
C SER A 254 13.55 -11.77 -0.07
N ILE A 255 12.50 -10.98 -0.33
CA ILE A 255 11.12 -11.44 -0.51
C ILE A 255 10.99 -12.53 -1.59
N TYR A 256 11.80 -12.45 -2.64
CA TYR A 256 11.80 -13.41 -3.74
C TYR A 256 12.31 -14.81 -3.34
N HIS A 257 12.87 -14.95 -2.13
CA HIS A 257 13.46 -16.19 -1.61
C HIS A 257 12.89 -16.61 -0.25
N ARG A 258 11.89 -15.88 0.27
CA ARG A 258 11.25 -16.14 1.56
C ARG A 258 9.88 -16.78 1.40
N LYS A 259 9.41 -17.42 2.45
CA LYS A 259 8.02 -17.85 2.62
C LYS A 259 7.31 -16.99 3.64
N GLY A 260 5.99 -17.13 3.72
CA GLY A 260 5.16 -16.41 4.67
C GLY A 260 5.15 -17.01 6.07
N ILE A 261 4.65 -16.26 7.05
CA ILE A 261 4.47 -16.66 8.45
C ILE A 261 3.67 -17.97 8.58
N ILE A 262 2.78 -18.23 7.65
CA ILE A 262 1.96 -19.46 7.58
C ILE A 262 2.86 -20.69 7.55
N THR A 263 3.93 -20.67 6.76
CA THR A 263 4.92 -21.76 6.74
C THR A 263 5.60 -21.94 8.09
N ALA A 264 5.95 -20.86 8.81
CA ALA A 264 6.55 -20.97 10.14
C ALA A 264 5.61 -21.64 11.15
N PHE A 265 4.33 -21.25 11.18
CA PHE A 265 3.32 -21.90 12.01
C PHE A 265 3.10 -23.38 11.63
N LYS A 266 3.07 -23.67 10.33
CA LYS A 266 2.91 -25.03 9.81
C LYS A 266 4.10 -25.93 10.20
N GLU A 267 5.34 -25.44 10.08
CA GLU A 267 6.54 -26.15 10.55
C GLU A 267 6.50 -26.42 12.06
N ALA A 268 5.90 -25.51 12.84
CA ALA A 268 5.69 -25.65 14.28
C ALA A 268 4.49 -26.54 14.66
N GLY A 269 3.83 -27.17 13.69
CA GLY A 269 2.76 -28.15 13.92
C GLY A 269 1.35 -27.55 14.06
N PHE A 270 1.15 -26.29 13.71
CA PHE A 270 -0.18 -25.67 13.68
C PHE A 270 -0.94 -26.06 12.40
N ARG A 271 -2.25 -26.29 12.55
CA ARG A 271 -3.16 -26.23 11.42
C ARG A 271 -3.36 -24.78 11.01
N THR A 272 -3.22 -24.51 9.72
CA THR A 272 -3.15 -23.14 9.20
C THR A 272 -4.30 -22.84 8.24
N ALA A 273 -4.82 -21.60 8.31
CA ALA A 273 -5.82 -21.11 7.37
C ALA A 273 -5.48 -19.67 6.93
N PHE A 274 -5.83 -19.34 5.68
CA PHE A 274 -5.75 -18.00 5.12
C PHE A 274 -7.05 -17.66 4.39
N PHE A 275 -7.72 -16.60 4.81
CA PHE A 275 -8.96 -16.14 4.19
C PHE A 275 -8.85 -14.68 3.78
N SER A 276 -9.13 -14.38 2.51
CA SER A 276 -9.01 -13.05 1.94
C SER A 276 -10.32 -12.57 1.33
N ASN A 277 -10.68 -11.32 1.60
CA ASN A 277 -11.75 -10.61 0.90
C ASN A 277 -11.18 -9.73 -0.24
N GLN A 278 -10.10 -10.16 -0.85
CA GLN A 278 -9.54 -9.54 -2.05
C GLN A 278 -9.42 -10.58 -3.17
N ARG A 279 -9.29 -10.12 -4.41
CA ARG A 279 -9.08 -11.02 -5.56
C ARG A 279 -7.61 -11.40 -5.69
N PHE A 280 -7.35 -12.52 -6.35
CA PHE A 280 -6.00 -12.87 -6.77
C PHE A 280 -5.40 -11.77 -7.63
N ASN A 281 -4.15 -11.40 -7.31
CA ASN A 281 -3.39 -10.42 -8.05
C ASN A 281 -2.00 -10.93 -8.48
N HIS A 282 -1.75 -12.24 -8.31
CA HIS A 282 -0.49 -12.90 -8.64
C HIS A 282 0.74 -12.30 -7.92
N SER A 283 0.52 -11.78 -6.72
CA SER A 283 1.55 -11.22 -5.86
C SER A 283 1.98 -12.18 -4.74
N PHE A 284 2.91 -11.72 -3.90
CA PHE A 284 3.33 -12.47 -2.71
C PHE A 284 2.18 -12.72 -1.71
N ILE A 285 1.13 -11.89 -1.72
CA ILE A 285 -0.06 -12.10 -0.87
C ILE A 285 -0.71 -13.45 -1.22
N ASP A 286 -0.92 -13.69 -2.52
CA ASP A 286 -1.49 -14.94 -3.01
C ASP A 286 -0.56 -16.13 -2.74
N PHE A 287 0.75 -15.93 -2.92
CA PHE A 287 1.72 -17.01 -2.73
C PHE A 287 1.78 -17.42 -1.26
N PHE A 288 1.85 -16.47 -0.35
CA PHE A 288 1.86 -16.73 1.09
C PHE A 288 0.52 -17.29 1.59
N GLY A 289 -0.59 -16.79 1.08
CA GLY A 289 -1.91 -17.32 1.43
C GLY A 289 -2.08 -18.80 1.05
N ARG A 290 -1.54 -19.20 -0.10
CA ARG A 290 -1.58 -20.59 -0.59
C ARG A 290 -0.66 -21.55 0.16
N GLU A 291 0.18 -21.07 1.07
CA GLU A 291 0.96 -21.95 1.97
C GLU A 291 0.07 -22.61 3.02
N ALA A 292 -1.12 -22.07 3.31
CA ALA A 292 -2.04 -22.57 4.33
C ALA A 292 -2.63 -23.93 3.97
N ASP A 293 -3.02 -24.71 5.00
CA ASP A 293 -3.74 -25.98 4.81
C ASP A 293 -5.15 -25.76 4.27
N THR A 294 -5.78 -24.64 4.65
CA THR A 294 -7.04 -24.17 4.07
C THR A 294 -6.86 -22.73 3.63
N PHE A 295 -7.21 -22.39 2.40
CA PHE A 295 -7.23 -21.00 1.96
C PHE A 295 -8.47 -20.73 1.11
N ASP A 296 -8.94 -19.48 1.17
CA ASP A 296 -10.08 -19.01 0.39
C ASP A 296 -9.94 -17.51 0.09
N PHE A 297 -10.25 -17.14 -1.16
CA PHE A 297 -10.31 -15.76 -1.66
C PHE A 297 -11.75 -15.51 -2.09
N ILE A 298 -12.59 -15.07 -1.17
CA ILE A 298 -14.05 -15.07 -1.31
C ILE A 298 -14.59 -14.30 -2.51
N LYS A 299 -13.81 -13.36 -3.07
CA LYS A 299 -14.17 -12.65 -4.30
C LYS A 299 -13.97 -13.48 -5.57
N GLU A 300 -13.19 -14.56 -5.51
CA GLU A 300 -12.98 -15.47 -6.63
C GLU A 300 -14.16 -16.43 -6.84
N ASP A 301 -15.06 -16.57 -5.88
CA ASP A 301 -16.27 -17.40 -5.99
C ASP A 301 -17.24 -16.89 -7.06
N SER A 302 -17.08 -15.65 -7.53
CA SER A 302 -17.92 -15.05 -8.56
C SER A 302 -17.12 -14.50 -9.74
N LEU A 303 -17.58 -14.85 -10.95
CA LEU A 303 -17.10 -14.23 -12.19
C LEU A 303 -17.65 -12.81 -12.40
N ASP A 304 -18.60 -12.38 -11.56
CA ASP A 304 -19.14 -11.03 -11.58
C ASP A 304 -18.15 -10.08 -10.87
N PHE A 305 -17.55 -9.17 -11.62
CA PHE A 305 -16.63 -8.18 -11.07
C PHE A 305 -17.30 -7.15 -10.17
N SER A 306 -18.64 -7.06 -10.19
CA SER A 306 -19.41 -6.23 -9.26
C SER A 306 -19.69 -6.94 -7.93
N TYR A 307 -19.37 -8.24 -7.81
CA TYR A 307 -19.50 -9.00 -6.57
C TYR A 307 -18.51 -8.47 -5.53
N ASN A 308 -19.05 -7.85 -4.48
CA ASN A 308 -18.29 -7.17 -3.45
C ASN A 308 -18.82 -7.55 -2.06
N PRO A 309 -18.47 -8.77 -1.56
CA PRO A 309 -18.89 -9.22 -0.25
C PRO A 309 -18.27 -8.38 0.86
N SER A 310 -18.97 -8.26 1.97
CA SER A 310 -18.43 -7.58 3.15
C SER A 310 -17.40 -8.43 3.88
N ASP A 311 -16.49 -7.81 4.62
CA ASP A 311 -15.48 -8.52 5.42
C ASP A 311 -16.10 -9.47 6.48
N ASN A 312 -17.35 -9.25 6.90
CA ASN A 312 -18.05 -10.14 7.80
C ASN A 312 -18.29 -11.56 7.23
N GLU A 313 -18.22 -11.73 5.89
CA GLU A 313 -18.26 -13.07 5.29
C GLU A 313 -17.05 -13.92 5.69
N LEU A 314 -15.91 -13.31 5.97
CA LEU A 314 -14.72 -14.00 6.49
C LEU A 314 -14.99 -14.70 7.81
N LEU A 315 -15.87 -14.17 8.66
CA LEU A 315 -16.21 -14.76 9.96
C LEU A 315 -16.84 -16.17 9.83
N LYS A 316 -17.60 -16.41 8.75
CA LYS A 316 -18.19 -17.73 8.46
C LYS A 316 -17.09 -18.78 8.21
N LEU A 317 -16.03 -18.36 7.48
CA LEU A 317 -14.90 -19.24 7.21
C LEU A 317 -14.08 -19.52 8.48
N VAL A 318 -13.91 -18.51 9.34
CA VAL A 318 -13.28 -18.67 10.66
C VAL A 318 -14.07 -19.65 11.51
N GLU A 319 -15.40 -19.51 11.61
CA GLU A 319 -16.26 -20.40 12.35
C GLU A 319 -16.11 -21.86 11.88
N GLN A 320 -16.13 -22.08 10.56
CA GLN A 320 -15.93 -23.39 9.96
C GLN A 320 -14.54 -23.97 10.25
N GLU A 321 -13.49 -23.13 10.28
CA GLU A 321 -12.13 -23.58 10.57
C GLU A 321 -11.97 -23.93 12.04
N LEU A 322 -12.49 -23.10 12.95
CA LEU A 322 -12.50 -23.36 14.40
C LEU A 322 -13.26 -24.64 14.74
N ALA A 323 -14.38 -24.90 14.05
CA ALA A 323 -15.20 -26.11 14.24
C ALA A 323 -14.46 -27.43 13.91
N LYS A 324 -13.34 -27.37 13.19
CA LYS A 324 -12.50 -28.55 12.90
C LYS A 324 -11.78 -29.08 14.16
N GLY A 325 -11.71 -28.28 15.23
CA GLY A 325 -11.23 -28.67 16.54
C GLY A 325 -9.76 -29.09 16.61
N ALA A 326 -8.90 -28.55 15.75
CA ALA A 326 -7.47 -28.82 15.85
C ALA A 326 -6.90 -28.18 17.12
N LYS A 327 -5.99 -28.90 17.82
CA LYS A 327 -5.39 -28.41 19.08
C LYS A 327 -4.67 -27.07 18.90
N LYS A 328 -3.91 -26.93 17.84
CA LYS A 328 -3.15 -25.72 17.52
C LYS A 328 -3.62 -25.16 16.18
N GLN A 329 -4.14 -23.96 16.18
CA GLN A 329 -4.68 -23.32 14.98
C GLN A 329 -4.06 -21.92 14.77
N PHE A 330 -3.72 -21.61 13.54
CA PHE A 330 -3.28 -20.27 13.11
C PHE A 330 -4.11 -19.83 11.91
N ILE A 331 -4.79 -18.71 12.04
CA ILE A 331 -5.69 -18.17 11.01
C ILE A 331 -5.22 -16.78 10.62
N VAL A 332 -5.03 -16.55 9.34
CA VAL A 332 -4.75 -15.23 8.78
C VAL A 332 -5.98 -14.73 8.04
N LEU A 333 -6.42 -13.52 8.37
CA LEU A 333 -7.47 -12.80 7.65
C LEU A 333 -6.87 -11.61 6.91
N HIS A 334 -7.22 -11.47 5.65
CA HIS A 334 -6.87 -10.33 4.82
C HIS A 334 -8.16 -9.64 4.39
N THR A 335 -8.45 -8.49 5.01
CA THR A 335 -9.71 -7.77 4.81
C THR A 335 -9.65 -6.85 3.58
N TYR A 336 -10.81 -6.37 3.14
CA TYR A 336 -10.90 -5.27 2.17
C TYR A 336 -10.99 -3.90 2.88
N GLY A 337 -11.26 -3.92 4.17
CA GLY A 337 -11.09 -2.83 5.13
C GLY A 337 -11.75 -1.52 4.75
N SER A 338 -10.93 -0.47 4.67
CA SER A 338 -11.35 0.89 4.29
C SER A 338 -10.88 1.28 2.88
N HIS A 339 -10.66 0.31 1.98
CA HIS A 339 -10.26 0.59 0.59
C HIS A 339 -11.32 1.44 -0.14
N PHE A 340 -10.89 2.37 -0.94
CA PHE A 340 -11.79 3.16 -1.80
C PHE A 340 -12.50 2.23 -2.83
N ASN A 341 -13.81 2.35 -3.09
CA ASN A 341 -14.82 3.30 -2.63
C ASN A 341 -15.33 2.93 -1.21
N TYR A 342 -15.15 3.81 -0.25
CA TYR A 342 -15.46 3.56 1.16
C TYR A 342 -16.92 3.16 1.41
N ARG A 343 -17.88 3.73 0.64
CA ARG A 343 -19.31 3.48 0.76
C ARG A 343 -19.69 2.03 0.49
N GLU A 344 -18.84 1.32 -0.22
CA GLU A 344 -19.04 -0.09 -0.59
C GLU A 344 -18.44 -1.07 0.41
N ARG A 345 -17.83 -0.58 1.48
CA ARG A 345 -17.15 -1.43 2.49
C ARG A 345 -18.08 -1.92 3.59
N TYR A 346 -19.30 -1.39 3.68
CA TYR A 346 -20.29 -1.76 4.67
C TYR A 346 -21.70 -1.77 4.03
N PRO A 347 -22.65 -2.58 4.58
CA PRO A 347 -24.04 -2.57 4.13
C PRO A 347 -24.70 -1.21 4.31
N SER A 348 -25.60 -0.86 3.41
CA SER A 348 -26.27 0.47 3.44
C SER A 348 -27.04 0.73 4.73
N GLY A 349 -27.55 -0.34 5.37
CA GLY A 349 -28.26 -0.23 6.65
C GLY A 349 -27.37 0.04 7.85
N ASP A 350 -26.05 -0.15 7.71
CA ASP A 350 -25.07 0.02 8.79
C ASP A 350 -24.38 1.39 8.78
N ALA A 351 -24.82 2.30 7.89
CA ALA A 351 -24.32 3.67 7.86
C ALA A 351 -24.74 4.43 9.12
N PHE A 352 -23.76 4.78 9.94
CA PHE A 352 -23.96 5.55 11.19
C PHE A 352 -23.71 7.05 10.98
N PHE A 353 -22.63 7.39 10.27
CA PHE A 353 -22.30 8.76 9.94
C PHE A 353 -22.88 9.11 8.58
N THR A 354 -23.78 10.12 8.51
CA THR A 354 -24.49 10.54 7.29
C THR A 354 -24.46 12.06 7.12
N PRO A 355 -24.55 12.60 5.90
CA PRO A 355 -24.63 11.87 4.61
C PRO A 355 -23.29 11.22 4.24
N ASP A 356 -23.33 9.97 3.73
CA ASP A 356 -22.17 9.18 3.28
C ASP A 356 -22.16 8.98 1.75
N TYR A 357 -22.93 9.78 1.03
CA TYR A 357 -23.07 9.80 -0.42
C TYR A 357 -23.39 11.23 -0.89
N PRO A 358 -22.90 11.69 -2.08
CA PRO A 358 -21.98 10.99 -3.00
C PRO A 358 -20.52 10.95 -2.48
N VAL A 359 -19.76 9.95 -2.94
CA VAL A 359 -18.34 9.70 -2.58
C VAL A 359 -17.42 9.85 -3.79
N GLU A 360 -17.65 10.85 -4.61
CA GLU A 360 -16.76 11.17 -5.73
C GLU A 360 -15.42 11.73 -5.23
N ALA A 361 -14.34 11.44 -5.96
CA ALA A 361 -12.98 11.89 -5.66
C ALA A 361 -12.79 13.41 -5.88
N GLU A 362 -13.67 14.21 -5.27
CA GLU A 362 -13.65 15.67 -5.35
C GLU A 362 -13.74 16.28 -3.95
N ARG A 363 -12.95 17.31 -3.70
CA ARG A 363 -12.91 18.00 -2.40
C ARG A 363 -14.26 18.49 -1.90
N LYS A 364 -15.18 18.85 -2.79
CA LYS A 364 -16.53 19.31 -2.40
C LYS A 364 -17.34 18.24 -1.66
N PHE A 365 -16.97 16.95 -1.83
CA PHE A 365 -17.61 15.81 -1.17
C PHE A 365 -16.80 15.27 0.02
N ARG A 366 -15.78 16.03 0.49
CA ARG A 366 -14.90 15.58 1.57
C ARG A 366 -15.66 15.10 2.81
N ASP A 367 -16.68 15.81 3.23
CA ASP A 367 -17.42 15.46 4.44
C ASP A 367 -18.20 14.13 4.26
N ASN A 368 -18.75 13.88 3.07
CA ASN A 368 -19.36 12.60 2.75
C ASN A 368 -18.33 11.47 2.67
N LEU A 369 -17.15 11.76 2.09
CA LEU A 369 -16.03 10.81 2.04
C LEU A 369 -15.55 10.43 3.44
N VAL A 370 -15.40 11.41 4.34
CA VAL A 370 -15.02 11.16 5.73
C VAL A 370 -16.11 10.37 6.45
N ASN A 371 -17.40 10.67 6.24
CA ASN A 371 -18.50 9.89 6.82
C ASN A 371 -18.49 8.44 6.35
N ALA A 372 -18.30 8.21 5.05
CA ALA A 372 -18.21 6.86 4.49
C ALA A 372 -16.97 6.12 5.00
N TYR A 373 -15.84 6.81 5.12
CA TYR A 373 -14.60 6.26 5.66
C TYR A 373 -14.76 5.88 7.13
N ASP A 374 -15.32 6.75 7.97
CA ASP A 374 -15.57 6.47 9.38
C ASP A 374 -16.57 5.32 9.58
N ASN A 375 -17.56 5.18 8.69
CA ASN A 375 -18.45 4.01 8.68
C ASN A 375 -17.69 2.71 8.37
N SER A 376 -16.71 2.74 7.45
CA SER A 376 -15.89 1.55 7.15
C SER A 376 -14.99 1.17 8.33
N VAL A 377 -14.43 2.15 9.05
CA VAL A 377 -13.68 1.92 10.30
C VAL A 377 -14.58 1.33 11.38
N ARG A 378 -15.82 1.86 11.54
CA ARG A 378 -16.80 1.33 12.48
C ARG A 378 -17.23 -0.10 12.11
N TYR A 379 -17.26 -0.42 10.83
CA TYR A 379 -17.54 -1.79 10.39
C TYR A 379 -16.39 -2.74 10.72
N THR A 380 -15.14 -2.30 10.60
CA THR A 380 -13.95 -3.03 11.05
C THR A 380 -13.97 -3.26 12.58
N ASP A 381 -14.41 -2.28 13.37
CA ASP A 381 -14.63 -2.43 14.81
C ASP A 381 -15.57 -3.59 15.11
N SER A 382 -16.71 -3.67 14.41
CA SER A 382 -17.68 -4.75 14.55
C SER A 382 -17.10 -6.11 14.14
N LEU A 383 -16.34 -6.17 13.05
CA LEU A 383 -15.66 -7.39 12.60
C LEU A 383 -14.72 -7.93 13.69
N LEU A 384 -13.83 -7.06 14.20
CA LEU A 384 -12.83 -7.45 15.21
C LEU A 384 -13.47 -7.86 16.52
N ALA A 385 -14.48 -7.10 16.99
CA ALA A 385 -15.20 -7.44 18.23
C ALA A 385 -15.91 -8.80 18.12
N ARG A 386 -16.55 -9.09 17.00
CA ARG A 386 -17.19 -10.40 16.75
C ARG A 386 -16.16 -11.52 16.69
N LEU A 387 -15.03 -11.29 16.02
CA LEU A 387 -13.95 -12.26 15.95
C LEU A 387 -13.39 -12.58 17.34
N ILE A 388 -13.15 -11.56 18.17
CA ILE A 388 -12.73 -11.71 19.56
C ILE A 388 -13.76 -12.55 20.34
N GLY A 389 -15.06 -12.23 20.22
CA GLY A 389 -16.11 -13.01 20.87
C GLY A 389 -16.15 -14.49 20.43
N MET A 390 -15.85 -14.78 19.16
CA MET A 390 -15.72 -16.15 18.66
C MET A 390 -14.55 -16.88 19.34
N LEU A 391 -13.40 -16.21 19.51
CA LEU A 391 -12.22 -16.76 20.17
C LEU A 391 -12.45 -16.97 21.67
N GLU A 392 -13.09 -16.03 22.36
CA GLU A 392 -13.49 -16.18 23.76
C GLU A 392 -14.39 -17.40 23.98
N ASN A 393 -15.34 -17.62 23.07
CA ASN A 393 -16.26 -18.77 23.13
C ASN A 393 -15.58 -20.14 22.93
N GLN A 394 -14.36 -20.18 22.38
CA GLN A 394 -13.58 -21.43 22.30
C GLN A 394 -13.08 -21.88 23.66
N GLY A 395 -12.91 -20.97 24.64
CA GLY A 395 -12.39 -21.28 25.96
C GLY A 395 -10.96 -21.83 25.98
N THR A 396 -10.18 -21.47 24.94
CA THR A 396 -8.78 -21.89 24.74
C THR A 396 -7.83 -20.73 24.90
N ASP A 397 -6.53 -20.98 24.99
CA ASP A 397 -5.53 -19.93 24.94
C ASP A 397 -5.56 -19.28 23.53
N ALA A 398 -5.90 -18.00 23.48
CA ALA A 398 -6.06 -17.30 22.20
C ALA A 398 -5.43 -15.90 22.22
N ALA A 399 -4.82 -15.53 21.10
CA ALA A 399 -4.38 -14.16 20.85
C ALA A 399 -4.71 -13.73 19.43
N LEU A 400 -5.03 -12.45 19.29
CA LEU A 400 -5.30 -11.79 18.02
C LEU A 400 -4.39 -10.59 17.87
N ILE A 401 -3.80 -10.43 16.67
CA ILE A 401 -3.06 -9.23 16.26
C ILE A 401 -3.72 -8.61 15.04
N TYR A 402 -3.89 -7.30 15.04
CA TYR A 402 -4.43 -6.53 13.92
C TYR A 402 -3.55 -5.34 13.61
N THR A 403 -3.29 -5.08 12.34
CA THR A 403 -2.79 -3.81 11.83
C THR A 403 -3.32 -3.56 10.44
N SER A 404 -3.39 -2.28 10.03
CA SER A 404 -3.58 -1.95 8.61
C SER A 404 -2.25 -2.01 7.87
N ASP A 405 -2.31 -2.25 6.60
CA ASP A 405 -1.15 -2.24 5.72
C ASP A 405 -0.62 -0.83 5.47
N HIS A 406 -1.49 0.15 5.26
CA HIS A 406 -1.22 1.60 5.18
C HIS A 406 -2.48 2.40 5.52
N GLY A 407 -2.34 3.71 5.57
CA GLY A 407 -3.45 4.65 5.67
C GLY A 407 -3.73 5.34 4.34
N GLU A 408 -4.46 6.48 4.36
CA GLU A 408 -4.93 7.17 3.17
C GLU A 408 -5.13 8.67 3.39
N ASP A 409 -4.93 9.47 2.32
CA ASP A 409 -5.31 10.87 2.28
C ASP A 409 -6.78 11.02 1.86
N ILE A 410 -7.53 11.90 2.54
CA ILE A 410 -8.94 12.22 2.23
C ILE A 410 -9.12 13.75 2.21
N PHE A 411 -8.34 14.45 1.38
CA PHE A 411 -8.34 15.91 1.29
C PHE A 411 -8.13 16.60 2.64
N ASP A 412 -7.22 16.08 3.47
CA ASP A 412 -7.06 16.47 4.88
C ASP A 412 -6.48 17.86 5.09
N ASP A 413 -5.67 18.34 4.17
CA ASP A 413 -4.97 19.60 4.26
C ASP A 413 -4.96 20.39 2.93
N PRO A 414 -4.33 21.58 2.88
CA PRO A 414 -4.30 22.42 1.68
C PRO A 414 -3.59 21.80 0.46
N ARG A 415 -2.91 20.66 0.60
CA ARG A 415 -2.31 19.93 -0.53
C ARG A 415 -3.37 19.24 -1.39
N HIS A 416 -4.55 18.97 -0.82
CA HIS A 416 -5.66 18.29 -1.49
C HIS A 416 -5.31 16.89 -1.98
N LEU A 417 -4.45 16.18 -1.26
CA LEU A 417 -4.10 14.80 -1.58
C LEU A 417 -5.31 13.89 -1.35
N PHE A 418 -5.39 12.85 -2.16
CA PHE A 418 -6.44 11.85 -2.08
C PHE A 418 -5.86 10.47 -2.42
N LEU A 419 -6.34 9.41 -1.76
CA LEU A 419 -5.85 8.04 -1.86
C LEU A 419 -4.44 7.85 -1.27
N HIS A 420 -3.83 6.72 -1.62
CA HIS A 420 -2.49 6.28 -1.18
C HIS A 420 -1.56 6.04 -2.38
N ALA A 421 -0.45 5.33 -2.17
CA ALA A 421 0.56 5.00 -3.18
C ALA A 421 1.23 6.22 -3.83
N SER A 422 1.25 7.37 -3.15
CA SER A 422 2.02 8.51 -3.61
C SER A 422 3.53 8.24 -3.47
N PRO A 423 4.37 8.67 -4.45
CA PRO A 423 5.83 8.46 -4.39
C PRO A 423 6.50 9.06 -3.16
N VAL A 424 5.92 10.14 -2.62
CA VAL A 424 6.28 10.71 -1.32
C VAL A 424 5.07 10.54 -0.41
N PRO A 425 5.16 9.69 0.63
CA PRO A 425 4.02 9.44 1.49
C PRO A 425 3.66 10.67 2.34
N SER A 426 2.40 10.75 2.76
CA SER A 426 1.94 11.70 3.77
C SER A 426 1.90 11.03 5.15
N TYR A 427 1.81 11.83 6.21
CA TYR A 427 1.49 11.34 7.55
C TYR A 427 0.25 10.44 7.56
N TYR A 428 -0.79 10.80 6.80
CA TYR A 428 -2.07 10.10 6.77
C TYR A 428 -1.97 8.71 6.15
N GLN A 429 -1.01 8.50 5.25
CA GLN A 429 -0.72 7.20 4.64
C GLN A 429 0.15 6.31 5.54
N LEU A 430 0.93 6.90 6.46
CA LEU A 430 1.90 6.17 7.28
C LEU A 430 1.37 5.76 8.64
N HIS A 431 0.56 6.59 9.31
CA HIS A 431 0.09 6.35 10.68
C HIS A 431 -1.13 5.43 10.70
N ILE A 432 -0.92 4.20 11.16
CA ILE A 432 -1.88 3.09 11.09
C ILE A 432 -2.24 2.53 12.46
N PRO A 433 -3.42 1.89 12.61
CA PRO A 433 -3.78 1.20 13.84
C PRO A 433 -2.98 -0.09 14.01
N PHE A 434 -2.68 -0.44 15.26
CA PHE A 434 -2.05 -1.68 15.66
C PHE A 434 -2.65 -2.14 16.99
N LEU A 435 -3.21 -3.35 17.03
CA LEU A 435 -3.94 -3.89 18.17
C LEU A 435 -3.42 -5.29 18.50
N ILE A 436 -3.37 -5.62 19.78
CA ILE A 436 -3.16 -6.97 20.29
C ILE A 436 -4.24 -7.27 21.31
N TRP A 437 -4.93 -8.38 21.13
CA TRP A 437 -5.88 -8.91 22.09
C TRP A 437 -5.43 -10.30 22.56
N MET A 438 -5.64 -10.59 23.85
CA MET A 438 -5.33 -11.87 24.47
C MET A 438 -6.50 -12.34 25.34
N SER A 439 -6.90 -13.61 25.22
CA SER A 439 -7.91 -14.23 26.09
C SER A 439 -7.45 -14.24 27.55
N ASP A 440 -8.40 -14.37 28.46
CA ASP A 440 -8.11 -14.48 29.91
C ASP A 440 -7.21 -15.68 30.20
N SER A 441 -7.50 -16.83 29.60
CA SER A 441 -6.68 -18.04 29.75
C SER A 441 -5.26 -17.86 29.22
N TYR A 442 -5.10 -17.14 28.09
CA TYR A 442 -3.77 -16.84 27.55
C TYR A 442 -2.98 -15.93 28.50
N ARG A 443 -3.61 -14.89 29.07
CA ARG A 443 -2.95 -13.96 30.00
C ARG A 443 -2.56 -14.63 31.31
N GLU A 444 -3.35 -15.61 31.75
CA GLU A 444 -3.02 -16.44 32.91
C GLU A 444 -1.88 -17.42 32.64
N ALA A 445 -1.82 -17.97 31.41
CA ALA A 445 -0.80 -18.93 31.02
C ALA A 445 0.55 -18.29 30.70
N TYR A 446 0.53 -17.07 30.12
CA TYR A 446 1.69 -16.33 29.66
C TYR A 446 1.65 -14.85 30.11
N PRO A 447 1.66 -14.60 31.46
CA PRO A 447 1.55 -13.24 32.00
C PRO A 447 2.66 -12.31 31.54
N GLU A 448 3.86 -12.84 31.24
CA GLU A 448 5.00 -12.10 30.74
C GLU A 448 4.73 -11.42 29.38
N HIS A 449 3.93 -12.04 28.49
CA HIS A 449 3.53 -11.44 27.23
C HIS A 449 2.58 -10.26 27.46
N TRP A 450 1.61 -10.42 28.36
CA TRP A 450 0.67 -9.35 28.70
C TRP A 450 1.38 -8.14 29.33
N GLU A 451 2.29 -8.39 30.28
CA GLU A 451 3.10 -7.36 30.91
C GLU A 451 3.96 -6.62 29.88
N ALA A 452 4.62 -7.35 28.97
CA ALA A 452 5.46 -6.78 27.93
C ALA A 452 4.65 -5.94 26.93
N VAL A 453 3.53 -6.45 26.41
CA VAL A 453 2.64 -5.75 25.48
C VAL A 453 2.14 -4.45 26.10
N THR A 454 1.72 -4.49 27.38
CA THR A 454 1.26 -3.30 28.11
C THR A 454 2.39 -2.28 28.33
N ALA A 455 3.58 -2.74 28.69
CA ALA A 455 4.76 -1.87 28.89
C ALA A 455 5.27 -1.23 27.59
N ASN A 456 5.11 -1.93 26.46
CA ASN A 456 5.57 -1.46 25.15
C ASN A 456 4.54 -0.58 24.42
N LYS A 457 3.34 -0.40 24.96
CA LYS A 457 2.20 0.28 24.32
C LYS A 457 2.55 1.65 23.76
N GLU A 458 3.31 2.47 24.49
CA GLU A 458 3.63 3.86 24.13
C GLU A 458 4.95 4.00 23.34
N LYS A 459 5.57 2.87 22.97
CA LYS A 459 6.81 2.90 22.20
C LYS A 459 6.54 3.15 20.71
N ASN A 460 7.52 3.74 20.05
CA ASN A 460 7.51 3.92 18.61
C ASN A 460 7.73 2.57 17.90
N ILE A 461 6.81 2.19 17.01
CA ILE A 461 6.79 0.88 16.36
C ILE A 461 6.74 1.07 14.84
N SER A 462 7.50 0.26 14.10
CA SER A 462 7.35 0.05 12.67
C SER A 462 6.59 -1.26 12.44
N SER A 463 5.45 -1.20 11.76
CA SER A 463 4.51 -2.34 11.69
C SER A 463 5.14 -3.57 11.06
N SER A 464 5.75 -3.44 9.88
CA SER A 464 6.32 -4.58 9.15
C SER A 464 7.46 -5.24 9.92
N SER A 465 8.28 -4.45 10.63
CA SER A 465 9.37 -4.99 11.46
C SER A 465 8.87 -5.69 12.72
N SER A 466 7.68 -5.33 13.25
CA SER A 466 7.20 -5.83 14.54
C SER A 466 6.07 -6.85 14.45
N PHE A 467 5.25 -6.83 13.39
CA PHE A 467 4.05 -7.66 13.28
C PHE A 467 4.39 -9.15 13.21
N PHE A 468 5.29 -9.54 12.31
CA PHE A 468 5.75 -10.91 12.15
C PHE A 468 6.41 -11.47 13.42
N PRO A 469 7.46 -10.85 14.02
CA PRO A 469 8.09 -11.42 15.20
C PRO A 469 7.18 -11.44 16.42
N THR A 470 6.27 -10.47 16.57
CA THR A 470 5.30 -10.45 17.67
C THR A 470 4.32 -11.62 17.57
N MET A 471 3.80 -11.91 16.36
CA MET A 471 2.88 -13.02 16.18
C MET A 471 3.56 -14.37 16.44
N LEU A 472 4.80 -14.56 16.01
CA LEU A 472 5.57 -15.77 16.33
C LEU A 472 5.85 -15.91 17.82
N ASP A 473 6.12 -14.80 18.50
CA ASP A 473 6.37 -14.78 19.95
C ASP A 473 5.13 -15.19 20.73
N LEU A 474 3.99 -14.56 20.42
CA LEU A 474 2.68 -14.93 21.01
C LEU A 474 2.34 -16.41 20.75
N GLY A 475 2.66 -16.94 19.57
CA GLY A 475 2.46 -18.36 19.24
C GLY A 475 3.51 -19.31 19.84
N GLY A 476 4.47 -18.80 20.62
CA GLY A 476 5.56 -19.60 21.18
C GLY A 476 6.43 -20.27 20.12
N ILE A 477 6.66 -19.61 18.98
CA ILE A 477 7.46 -20.16 17.88
C ILE A 477 8.86 -19.59 17.88
N LYS A 478 9.86 -20.49 17.97
CA LYS A 478 11.28 -20.17 17.81
C LYS A 478 11.74 -20.48 16.41
N THR A 479 12.46 -19.52 15.81
CA THR A 479 13.12 -19.66 14.51
C THR A 479 14.29 -18.69 14.43
N PRO A 480 15.36 -19.00 13.66
CA PRO A 480 16.47 -18.07 13.40
C PRO A 480 16.04 -16.76 12.71
N TYR A 481 14.84 -16.72 12.13
CA TYR A 481 14.28 -15.58 11.41
C TYR A 481 13.41 -14.67 12.28
N ARG A 482 13.17 -15.01 13.56
CA ARG A 482 12.45 -14.15 14.50
C ARG A 482 13.42 -13.20 15.20
N ASP A 483 13.26 -11.91 15.02
CA ASP A 483 13.99 -10.89 15.75
C ASP A 483 13.27 -10.54 17.05
N ASP A 484 13.69 -11.16 18.16
CA ASP A 484 13.08 -10.94 19.47
C ASP A 484 13.13 -9.47 19.92
N SER A 485 14.10 -8.68 19.43
CA SER A 485 14.18 -7.25 19.75
C SER A 485 13.13 -6.40 19.02
N GLN A 486 12.36 -6.96 18.12
CA GLN A 486 11.27 -6.31 17.42
C GLN A 486 9.89 -6.86 17.80
N SER A 487 9.80 -7.92 18.61
CA SER A 487 8.55 -8.36 19.21
C SER A 487 8.12 -7.41 20.32
N VAL A 488 6.90 -6.87 20.25
CA VAL A 488 6.32 -6.06 21.33
C VAL A 488 5.77 -6.91 22.48
N ALA A 489 5.71 -8.23 22.31
CA ALA A 489 5.31 -9.18 23.34
C ALA A 489 6.47 -9.61 24.26
N THR A 490 7.65 -9.01 24.15
CA THR A 490 8.81 -9.27 25.00
C THR A 490 9.36 -7.98 25.62
N PRO A 491 9.92 -8.02 26.84
CA PRO A 491 10.63 -6.88 27.43
C PRO A 491 11.91 -6.50 26.67
N LEU A 492 12.38 -7.36 25.76
CA LEU A 492 13.58 -7.11 24.91
C LEU A 492 13.32 -6.12 23.77
N TYR A 493 12.08 -5.69 23.54
CA TYR A 493 11.73 -4.76 22.46
C TYR A 493 12.59 -3.50 22.49
N LYS A 494 13.19 -3.19 21.34
CA LYS A 494 14.06 -2.02 21.13
C LYS A 494 13.53 -1.19 19.98
N MET A 495 13.26 0.08 20.23
CA MET A 495 12.98 1.05 19.16
C MET A 495 14.20 1.15 18.23
N ARG A 496 13.91 1.19 16.92
CA ARG A 496 14.89 1.41 15.85
C ARG A 496 14.57 2.69 15.09
N PRO A 497 15.55 3.31 14.42
CA PRO A 497 15.27 4.37 13.45
C PRO A 497 14.25 3.89 12.42
N ARG A 498 13.30 4.74 12.10
CA ARG A 498 12.25 4.39 11.13
C ARG A 498 12.78 4.42 9.72
N VAL A 499 12.46 3.38 8.98
CA VAL A 499 12.86 3.20 7.59
C VAL A 499 11.60 2.96 6.78
N TYR A 500 11.54 3.60 5.63
CA TYR A 500 10.45 3.44 4.67
C TYR A 500 11.01 2.86 3.37
N LEU A 501 10.28 1.94 2.77
CA LEU A 501 10.59 1.34 1.50
C LEU A 501 10.03 2.23 0.37
N ASN A 502 10.93 2.94 -0.31
CA ASN A 502 10.53 3.84 -1.38
C ASN A 502 10.04 3.08 -2.64
N ASP A 503 9.62 3.83 -3.64
CA ASP A 503 9.15 3.32 -4.92
C ASP A 503 10.18 2.41 -5.65
N HIS A 504 11.47 2.66 -5.46
CA HIS A 504 12.54 1.86 -6.05
C HIS A 504 12.97 0.64 -5.21
N ASN A 505 12.22 0.28 -4.16
CA ASN A 505 12.56 -0.75 -3.18
C ASN A 505 13.87 -0.45 -2.42
N GLU A 506 14.18 0.82 -2.23
CA GLU A 506 15.32 1.25 -1.45
C GLU A 506 14.85 1.66 -0.04
N PRO A 507 15.49 1.17 1.03
CA PRO A 507 15.21 1.64 2.39
C PRO A 507 15.68 3.08 2.55
N ARG A 508 14.81 3.96 3.03
CA ARG A 508 15.11 5.39 3.25
C ARG A 508 14.64 5.82 4.64
N PRO A 509 15.41 6.64 5.37
CA PRO A 509 14.92 7.34 6.56
C PRO A 509 13.73 8.24 6.19
N LEU A 510 12.81 8.46 7.12
CA LEU A 510 11.64 9.32 6.85
C LEU A 510 12.04 10.75 6.45
N ASP A 511 13.11 11.29 7.02
CA ASP A 511 13.60 12.64 6.71
C ASP A 511 14.09 12.79 5.26
N ASP A 512 14.47 11.68 4.60
CA ASP A 512 14.98 11.67 3.24
C ASP A 512 13.89 11.42 2.17
N LEU A 513 12.64 11.21 2.56
CA LEU A 513 11.54 10.94 1.64
C LEU A 513 10.98 12.16 0.91
N GLY A 514 11.34 13.38 1.35
CA GLY A 514 10.77 14.61 0.82
C GLY A 514 9.36 14.92 1.35
N MET A 515 8.97 14.32 2.46
CA MET A 515 7.74 14.63 3.21
C MET A 515 7.69 16.13 3.55
N LYS A 516 6.48 16.66 3.69
CA LYS A 516 6.29 18.10 3.92
C LYS A 516 6.27 18.43 5.41
N LYS A 517 6.52 19.69 5.74
CA LYS A 517 6.51 20.18 7.13
C LYS A 517 5.21 19.85 7.88
N GLN A 518 4.07 19.84 7.17
CA GLN A 518 2.79 19.45 7.75
C GLN A 518 2.78 18.00 8.25
N ASP A 519 3.44 17.09 7.52
CA ASP A 519 3.52 15.68 7.91
C ASP A 519 4.34 15.52 9.18
N PHE A 520 5.51 16.17 9.26
CA PHE A 520 6.34 16.16 10.47
C PHE A 520 5.64 16.83 11.66
N HIS A 521 4.90 17.91 11.43
CA HIS A 521 4.10 18.52 12.48
C HIS A 521 3.02 17.59 13.02
N MET A 522 2.40 16.79 12.15
CA MET A 522 1.42 15.78 12.58
C MET A 522 2.08 14.64 13.36
N LEU A 523 3.28 14.17 12.93
CA LEU A 523 4.05 13.18 13.68
C LEU A 523 4.42 13.70 15.07
N GLU A 524 4.91 14.93 15.17
CA GLU A 524 5.25 15.59 16.43
C GLU A 524 4.03 15.73 17.37
N LYS A 525 2.87 16.14 16.81
CA LYS A 525 1.61 16.26 17.55
C LYS A 525 1.16 14.92 18.17
N GLN A 526 1.46 13.81 17.52
CA GLN A 526 1.16 12.45 18.00
C GLN A 526 2.33 11.85 18.79
N GLU A 527 3.37 12.64 19.10
CA GLU A 527 4.59 12.19 19.78
C GLU A 527 5.27 11.00 19.09
N ILE A 528 5.17 10.92 17.76
CA ILE A 528 5.78 9.88 16.95
C ILE A 528 7.15 10.36 16.48
N ASN A 529 8.22 9.68 16.90
CA ASN A 529 9.58 10.00 16.49
C ASN A 529 9.84 9.48 15.06
N THR A 530 10.62 10.22 14.28
CA THR A 530 11.10 9.86 12.93
C THR A 530 12.39 9.06 12.97
#